data_37209c9b4d012091d38b41412f69ae40
#
_entry.id   37209c9b4d012091d38b41412f69ae40
#
_cell.length_a   1.000
_cell.length_b   1.000
_cell.length_c   1.000
_cell.angle_alpha   90.00
_cell.angle_beta   90.00
_cell.angle_gamma   90.00
#
_symmetry.space_group_name_H-M   'P 1'
#
loop_
_entity.id
_entity.type
_entity.pdbx_description
1 polymer ?
#
loop_
_entity_poly.entity_id
_entity_poly.type
_entity_poly.pdbx_seq_one_letter_code
_entity_poly.pdbx_strand_id
1 'polypeptide(L)'
;MTRRYFIAGTDTGVGKTTLTEALIRAARAQAIDAIGLKPIETGCGEAGIAQDADCLARASDAPDLAHIEGFYRARNPLAPLAATFEGEAPPPPIARLAETIRAADAHRELS
;
A
#
# COMPACT_ATOMS: atom_id res chain seq x y z
N MET A 1 -17.53 -11.09 -2.96
CA MET A 1 -16.20 -11.51 -2.46
C MET A 1 -15.11 -10.67 -3.14
N THR A 2 -14.20 -10.13 -2.38
CA THR A 2 -13.09 -9.34 -2.91
C THR A 2 -12.05 -10.24 -3.57
N ARG A 3 -11.67 -9.93 -4.80
CA ARG A 3 -10.51 -10.56 -5.45
C ARG A 3 -9.28 -9.73 -5.13
N ARG A 4 -8.23 -10.39 -4.66
CA ARG A 4 -6.98 -9.76 -4.26
C ARG A 4 -5.85 -10.19 -5.16
N TYR A 5 -5.01 -9.23 -5.54
CA TYR A 5 -3.79 -9.47 -6.32
C TYR A 5 -2.61 -8.83 -5.61
N PHE A 6 -1.49 -9.51 -5.63
CA PHE A 6 -0.24 -8.99 -5.09
C PHE A 6 0.68 -8.63 -6.23
N ILE A 7 1.04 -7.35 -6.32
CA ILE A 7 1.95 -6.86 -7.35
C ILE A 7 3.36 -6.81 -6.74
N ALA A 8 4.26 -7.62 -7.28
CA ALA A 8 5.64 -7.71 -6.82
C ALA A 8 6.62 -7.39 -7.93
N GLY A 9 7.78 -6.91 -7.54
CA GLY A 9 8.91 -6.69 -8.43
C GLY A 9 10.20 -6.83 -7.65
N THR A 10 11.29 -7.12 -8.36
CA THR A 10 12.58 -7.45 -7.75
C THR A 10 13.35 -6.23 -7.25
N ASP A 11 12.93 -5.01 -7.61
CA ASP A 11 13.66 -3.79 -7.26
C ASP A 11 12.70 -2.59 -7.21
N THR A 12 13.12 -1.54 -6.51
CA THR A 12 12.46 -0.23 -6.57
C THR A 12 12.71 0.38 -7.95
N GLY A 13 11.74 1.10 -8.47
CA GLY A 13 11.89 1.73 -9.79
C GLY A 13 11.59 0.82 -10.98
N VAL A 14 11.14 -0.43 -10.75
CA VAL A 14 10.69 -1.29 -11.85
C VAL A 14 9.26 -0.96 -12.32
N GLY A 15 8.64 0.07 -11.74
CA GLY A 15 7.34 0.54 -12.16
C GLY A 15 6.15 -0.14 -11.52
N LYS A 16 6.33 -0.81 -10.38
CA LYS A 16 5.23 -1.50 -9.67
C LYS A 16 4.07 -0.57 -9.35
N THR A 17 4.36 0.58 -8.75
CA THR A 17 3.33 1.54 -8.36
C THR A 17 2.63 2.14 -9.59
N THR A 18 3.39 2.48 -10.62
CA THR A 18 2.83 3.01 -11.88
C THR A 18 1.92 2.00 -12.55
N LEU A 19 2.35 0.73 -12.63
CA LEU A 19 1.53 -0.34 -13.20
C LEU A 19 0.26 -0.55 -12.39
N THR A 20 0.40 -0.62 -11.07
CA THR A 20 -0.74 -0.84 -10.17
C THR A 20 -1.76 0.30 -10.28
N GLU A 21 -1.28 1.54 -10.32
CA GLU A 21 -2.13 2.72 -10.51
C GLU A 21 -2.89 2.64 -11.84
N ALA A 22 -2.23 2.25 -12.92
CA ALA A 22 -2.86 2.10 -14.23
C ALA A 22 -3.91 1.00 -14.22
N LEU A 23 -3.64 -0.13 -13.57
CA LEU A 23 -4.60 -1.23 -13.44
C LEU A 23 -5.86 -0.81 -12.65
N ILE A 24 -5.67 -0.08 -11.56
CA ILE A 24 -6.79 0.43 -10.76
C ILE A 24 -7.66 1.38 -11.59
N ARG A 25 -7.04 2.32 -12.28
CA ARG A 25 -7.77 3.28 -13.12
C ARG A 25 -8.51 2.58 -14.26
N ALA A 26 -7.88 1.59 -14.90
CA ALA A 26 -8.52 0.82 -15.96
C ALA A 26 -9.73 0.01 -15.44
N ALA A 27 -9.60 -0.62 -14.28
CA ALA A 27 -10.69 -1.36 -13.67
C ALA A 27 -11.85 -0.43 -13.28
N ARG A 28 -11.54 0.71 -12.66
CA ARG A 28 -12.57 1.68 -12.28
C ARG A 28 -13.26 2.29 -13.50
N ALA A 29 -12.56 2.47 -14.61
CA ALA A 29 -13.16 2.94 -15.87
C ALA A 29 -14.19 1.95 -16.41
N GLN A 30 -14.10 0.68 -16.02
CA GLN A 30 -15.07 -0.36 -16.36
C GLN A 30 -16.11 -0.58 -15.26
N ALA A 31 -16.28 0.37 -14.36
CA ALA A 31 -17.20 0.33 -13.24
C ALA A 31 -16.92 -0.82 -12.24
N ILE A 32 -15.66 -1.28 -12.16
CA ILE A 32 -15.23 -2.23 -11.14
C ILE A 32 -14.74 -1.44 -9.92
N ASP A 33 -15.25 -1.77 -8.75
CA ASP A 33 -14.82 -1.11 -7.50
C ASP A 33 -13.46 -1.65 -7.07
N ALA A 34 -12.40 -1.08 -7.66
CA ALA A 34 -11.02 -1.48 -7.46
C ALA A 34 -10.28 -0.47 -6.58
N ILE A 35 -9.48 -0.98 -5.66
CA ILE A 35 -8.60 -0.16 -4.82
C ILE A 35 -7.17 -0.71 -4.83
N GLY A 36 -6.22 0.12 -4.45
CA GLY A 36 -4.83 -0.28 -4.23
C GLY A 36 -4.40 0.03 -2.82
N LEU A 37 -3.69 -0.89 -2.22
CA LEU A 37 -3.19 -0.78 -0.85
C LEU A 37 -1.68 -0.95 -0.83
N LYS A 38 -1.03 -0.22 0.05
CA LYS A 38 0.41 -0.34 0.33
C LYS A 38 0.58 -0.60 1.82
N PRO A 39 0.53 -1.86 2.27
CA PRO A 39 0.59 -2.17 3.70
C PRO A 39 1.91 -1.81 4.36
N ILE A 40 3.01 -1.87 3.60
CA ILE A 40 4.35 -1.55 4.09
C ILE A 40 4.99 -0.58 3.12
N GLU A 41 5.39 0.57 3.62
CA GLU A 41 6.15 1.55 2.84
C GLU A 41 7.27 2.15 3.68
N THR A 42 8.48 2.16 3.11
CA THR A 42 9.65 2.80 3.70
C THR A 42 10.04 4.01 2.83
N GLY A 43 10.99 4.81 3.32
CA GLY A 43 11.40 6.00 2.57
C GLY A 43 10.39 7.14 2.60
N CYS A 44 9.55 7.19 3.63
CA CYS A 44 8.53 8.24 3.77
C CYS A 44 9.11 9.61 4.15
N GLY A 45 10.37 9.66 4.57
CA GLY A 45 11.07 10.90 4.94
C GLY A 45 10.59 11.51 6.25
N GLU A 46 11.13 12.65 6.60
CA GLU A 46 10.80 13.35 7.85
C GLU A 46 9.35 13.82 7.90
N ALA A 47 8.76 14.15 6.75
CA ALA A 47 7.36 14.55 6.66
C ALA A 47 6.39 13.38 6.79
N GLY A 48 6.88 12.15 6.73
CA GLY A 48 6.06 10.95 6.86
C GLY A 48 5.12 10.71 5.68
N ILE A 49 5.45 11.21 4.48
CA ILE A 49 4.59 11.09 3.31
C ILE A 49 4.86 9.76 2.60
N ALA A 50 3.88 8.89 2.62
CA ALA A 50 3.90 7.61 1.91
C ALA A 50 3.47 7.83 0.45
N GLN A 51 4.43 8.11 -0.43
CA GLN A 51 4.15 8.49 -1.82
C GLN A 51 3.41 7.42 -2.61
N ASP A 52 3.81 6.16 -2.48
CA ASP A 52 3.16 5.05 -3.19
C ASP A 52 1.73 4.85 -2.69
N ALA A 53 1.55 4.83 -1.37
CA ALA A 53 0.23 4.69 -0.76
C ALA A 53 -0.70 5.84 -1.19
N ASP A 54 -0.17 7.05 -1.25
CA ASP A 54 -0.94 8.23 -1.67
C ASP A 54 -1.35 8.14 -3.15
N CYS A 55 -0.43 7.72 -4.02
CA CYS A 55 -0.73 7.50 -5.44
C CYS A 55 -1.83 6.45 -5.63
N LEU A 56 -1.74 5.33 -4.92
CA LEU A 56 -2.72 4.25 -5.01
C LEU A 56 -4.08 4.68 -4.46
N ALA A 57 -4.09 5.43 -3.36
CA ALA A 57 -5.31 5.94 -2.77
C ALA A 57 -6.04 6.90 -3.71
N ARG A 58 -5.29 7.77 -4.39
CA ARG A 58 -5.87 8.68 -5.39
C ARG A 58 -6.43 7.93 -6.60
N ALA A 59 -5.71 6.93 -7.10
CA ALA A 59 -6.20 6.09 -8.18
C ALA A 59 -7.46 5.33 -7.78
N SER A 60 -7.56 4.97 -6.51
CA SER A 60 -8.71 4.26 -5.93
C SER A 60 -9.92 5.18 -5.65
N ASP A 61 -9.77 6.48 -5.83
CA ASP A 61 -10.75 7.49 -5.45
C ASP A 61 -11.15 7.38 -3.97
N ALA A 62 -10.17 7.07 -3.12
CA ALA A 62 -10.36 6.88 -1.68
C ALA A 62 -9.10 7.36 -0.94
N PRO A 63 -8.93 8.69 -0.76
CA PRO A 63 -7.70 9.26 -0.17
C PRO A 63 -7.36 8.73 1.22
N ASP A 64 -8.34 8.34 2.00
CA ASP A 64 -8.16 7.79 3.35
C ASP A 64 -7.40 6.46 3.35
N LEU A 65 -7.36 5.74 2.23
CA LEU A 65 -6.61 4.48 2.12
C LEU A 65 -5.09 4.68 2.25
N ALA A 66 -4.59 5.90 2.06
CA ALA A 66 -3.18 6.21 2.28
C ALA A 66 -2.81 6.25 3.77
N HIS A 67 -3.78 6.41 4.66
CA HIS A 67 -3.57 6.66 6.08
C HIS A 67 -4.21 5.59 6.98
N ILE A 68 -4.21 4.35 6.54
CA ILE A 68 -4.82 3.26 7.32
C ILE A 68 -3.97 2.97 8.55
N GLU A 69 -4.57 3.08 9.72
CA GLU A 69 -3.94 2.67 10.96
C GLU A 69 -3.65 1.16 10.93
N GLY A 70 -2.45 0.79 11.34
CA GLY A 70 -2.00 -0.59 11.31
C GLY A 70 -1.13 -0.93 10.10
N PHE A 71 -1.08 -0.09 9.09
CA PHE A 71 -0.10 -0.22 8.02
C PHE A 71 1.24 0.36 8.45
N TYR A 72 2.33 -0.22 7.95
CA TYR A 72 3.67 0.16 8.35
C TYR A 72 4.23 1.26 7.46
N ARG A 73 4.78 2.29 8.10
CA ARG A 73 5.45 3.41 7.42
C ARG A 73 6.77 3.71 8.13
N ALA A 74 7.86 3.75 7.38
CA ALA A 74 9.17 4.08 7.92
C ALA A 74 9.77 5.26 7.16
N ARG A 75 10.52 6.10 7.88
CA ARG A 75 11.13 7.30 7.29
C ARG A 75 12.29 6.95 6.35
N ASN A 76 13.13 5.99 6.76
CA ASN A 76 14.31 5.60 6.01
C ASN A 76 13.96 4.68 4.84
N PRO A 77 14.63 4.83 3.68
CA PRO A 77 14.38 3.98 2.51
C PRO A 77 15.07 2.61 2.64
N LEU A 78 14.84 1.92 3.75
CA LEU A 78 15.43 0.63 4.08
C LEU A 78 14.34 -0.43 4.21
N ALA A 79 14.70 -1.70 4.01
CA ALA A 79 13.80 -2.79 4.34
C ALA A 79 13.38 -2.70 5.83
N PRO A 80 12.17 -3.15 6.22
CA PRO A 80 11.67 -2.95 7.58
C PRO A 80 12.61 -3.40 8.69
N LEU A 81 13.29 -4.54 8.53
CA LEU A 81 14.25 -5.01 9.53
C LEU A 81 15.45 -4.07 9.64
N ALA A 82 16.01 -3.64 8.50
CA ALA A 82 17.14 -2.71 8.50
C ALA A 82 16.74 -1.34 9.08
N ALA A 83 15.53 -0.87 8.79
CA ALA A 83 15.01 0.37 9.34
C ALA A 83 14.87 0.30 10.86
N THR A 84 14.53 -0.87 11.41
CA THR A 84 14.45 -1.08 12.87
C THR A 84 15.80 -0.85 13.53
N PHE A 85 16.91 -1.27 12.91
CA PHE A 85 18.24 -1.03 13.42
C PHE A 85 18.62 0.47 13.39
N GLU A 86 17.95 1.26 12.56
CA GLU A 86 18.15 2.72 12.49
C GLU A 86 17.14 3.48 13.36
N GLY A 87 16.53 2.82 14.33
CA GLY A 87 15.64 3.45 15.28
C GLY A 87 14.17 3.54 14.87
N GLU A 88 13.79 2.92 13.76
CA GLU A 88 12.39 2.85 13.35
C GLU A 88 11.64 1.81 14.18
N ALA A 89 10.35 2.00 14.30
CA ALA A 89 9.48 1.00 14.93
C ALA A 89 9.52 -0.31 14.15
N PRO A 90 9.42 -1.48 14.81
CA PRO A 90 9.35 -2.75 14.11
C PRO A 90 8.04 -2.88 13.35
N PRO A 91 8.02 -3.62 12.22
CA PRO A 91 6.77 -3.86 11.50
C PRO A 91 5.81 -4.72 12.33
N PRO A 92 4.49 -4.57 12.13
CA PRO A 92 3.52 -5.42 12.81
C PRO A 92 3.61 -6.86 12.33
N PRO A 93 3.11 -7.83 13.10
CA PRO A 93 3.03 -9.22 12.66
C PRO A 93 2.22 -9.36 11.37
N ILE A 94 2.59 -10.32 10.54
CA ILE A 94 1.90 -10.57 9.25
C ILE A 94 0.41 -10.82 9.44
N ALA A 95 0.02 -11.56 10.47
CA ALA A 95 -1.39 -11.82 10.75
C ALA A 95 -2.17 -10.53 10.97
N ARG A 96 -1.56 -9.55 11.63
CA ARG A 96 -2.19 -8.26 11.89
C ARG A 96 -2.31 -7.41 10.62
N LEU A 97 -1.28 -7.42 9.78
CA LEU A 97 -1.34 -6.79 8.46
C LEU A 97 -2.45 -7.40 7.61
N ALA A 98 -2.58 -8.73 7.62
CA ALA A 98 -3.62 -9.41 6.86
C ALA A 98 -5.03 -9.01 7.33
N GLU A 99 -5.25 -8.91 8.65
CA GLU A 99 -6.52 -8.42 9.20
C GLU A 99 -6.82 -6.98 8.77
N THR A 100 -5.81 -6.12 8.80
CA THR A 100 -5.94 -4.72 8.38
C THR A 100 -6.30 -4.62 6.90
N ILE A 101 -5.68 -5.44 6.05
CA ILE A 101 -6.01 -5.51 4.62
C ILE A 101 -7.46 -5.96 4.42
N ARG A 102 -7.89 -7.01 5.11
CA ARG A 102 -9.27 -7.51 4.99
C ARG A 102 -10.30 -6.49 5.45
N ALA A 103 -9.98 -5.70 6.45
CA ALA A 103 -10.85 -4.61 6.88
C ALA A 103 -10.89 -3.47 5.85
N ALA A 104 -9.74 -3.15 5.26
CA ALA A 104 -9.63 -2.05 4.31
C ALA A 104 -10.33 -2.34 2.98
N ASP A 105 -10.27 -3.60 2.51
CA ASP A 105 -10.87 -3.96 1.22
C ASP A 105 -12.21 -4.69 1.35
N ALA A 106 -12.79 -4.72 2.54
CA ALA A 106 -14.13 -5.29 2.74
C ALA A 106 -15.14 -4.58 1.83
N HIS A 107 -15.97 -5.36 1.16
CA HIS A 107 -16.99 -4.85 0.21
C HIS A 107 -16.44 -4.23 -1.08
N ARG A 108 -15.14 -4.36 -1.35
CA ARG A 108 -14.56 -3.99 -2.64
C ARG A 108 -14.59 -5.19 -3.59
N GLU A 109 -14.60 -4.92 -4.89
CA GLU A 109 -14.58 -5.99 -5.89
C GLU A 109 -13.15 -6.47 -6.16
N LEU A 110 -12.19 -5.53 -6.15
CA LEU A 110 -10.80 -5.79 -6.51
C LEU A 110 -9.87 -5.01 -5.58
N SER A 111 -8.82 -5.67 -5.14
CA SER A 111 -7.81 -5.05 -4.29
C SER A 111 -6.40 -5.55 -4.63
#